data_3434aeea9b7d624cfffa4c421cb9ee46
#
_entry.id   3434aeea9b7d624cfffa4c421cb9ee46
#
_cell.length_a   1.000
_cell.length_b   1.000
_cell.length_c   1.000
_cell.angle_alpha   90.00
_cell.angle_beta   90.00
_cell.angle_gamma   90.00
#
_symmetry.space_group_name_H-M   'P 1'
#
loop_
_entity.id
_entity.type
_entity.pdbx_description
1 polymer ?
#
loop_
_entity_poly.entity_id
_entity_poly.type
_entity_poly.pdbx_seq_one_letter_code
_entity_poly.pdbx_strand_id
1 'polypeptide(L)'
;PVTAPPFDPTPARAFAFATEGPGEAGARWDAELRARERRLSPAAALPAHGGADVLGRAAVPEVGDRRQFWVINKDNRFSRVTAEVKYVSERAVLYQDLRAPAGGFSAADFAALGRMFDDPIYDVVVGAFGAPSDVDGDGRIIILFTPVVNEMTPSGSDGFIAGFFYGLDLTTESNSNRSEIFYSLVPDPNGQFGGRRATSDVLRVMP
;
A
#
# COMPACT_ATOMS: atom_id res chain seq x y z
N PRO A 1 -23.88 16.18 -35.82
CA PRO A 1 -22.55 16.08 -35.21
C PRO A 1 -22.58 16.85 -33.89
N VAL A 2 -22.53 16.14 -32.80
CA VAL A 2 -22.43 16.72 -31.46
C VAL A 2 -20.96 16.95 -31.23
N THR A 3 -20.54 18.23 -31.19
CA THR A 3 -19.20 18.66 -30.88
C THR A 3 -19.02 18.51 -29.37
N ALA A 4 -18.09 17.70 -28.94
CA ALA A 4 -17.69 17.61 -27.53
C ALA A 4 -17.19 18.99 -27.05
N PRO A 5 -17.54 19.42 -25.81
CA PRO A 5 -17.01 20.67 -25.28
C PRO A 5 -15.49 20.60 -25.14
N PRO A 6 -14.77 21.70 -25.25
CA PRO A 6 -13.33 21.74 -25.08
C PRO A 6 -12.98 21.34 -23.65
N PHE A 7 -11.96 20.49 -23.53
CA PHE A 7 -11.35 20.11 -22.25
C PHE A 7 -10.80 21.39 -21.59
N ASP A 8 -11.43 21.79 -20.47
CA ASP A 8 -10.91 22.88 -19.63
C ASP A 8 -9.93 22.30 -18.61
N PRO A 9 -8.62 22.57 -18.72
CA PRO A 9 -7.66 22.18 -17.71
C PRO A 9 -7.69 23.16 -16.54
N THR A 10 -8.84 23.35 -15.91
CA THR A 10 -8.82 23.96 -14.58
C THR A 10 -7.98 23.04 -13.70
N PRO A 11 -6.87 23.52 -13.11
CA PRO A 11 -6.02 22.65 -12.30
C PRO A 11 -6.89 22.13 -11.16
N ALA A 12 -7.20 20.83 -11.21
CA ALA A 12 -7.65 20.12 -10.03
C ALA A 12 -6.73 20.60 -8.91
N ARG A 13 -7.30 21.05 -7.79
CA ARG A 13 -6.54 21.48 -6.63
C ARG A 13 -5.40 20.48 -6.48
N ALA A 14 -4.19 20.95 -6.75
CA ALA A 14 -2.99 20.14 -6.51
C ALA A 14 -3.11 19.67 -5.07
N PHE A 15 -3.34 18.38 -4.88
CA PHE A 15 -3.11 17.78 -3.59
C PHE A 15 -1.67 18.16 -3.30
N ALA A 16 -1.46 18.99 -2.29
CA ALA A 16 -0.15 19.30 -1.83
C ALA A 16 0.39 17.98 -1.26
N PHE A 17 0.99 17.17 -2.12
CA PHE A 17 1.92 16.15 -1.67
C PHE A 17 2.86 16.89 -0.73
N ALA A 18 3.01 16.35 0.48
CA ALA A 18 3.93 16.92 1.43
C ALA A 18 5.22 17.22 0.67
N THR A 19 5.60 18.49 0.59
CA THR A 19 6.75 18.99 -0.17
C THR A 19 8.08 18.52 0.43
N GLU A 20 8.03 17.73 1.49
CA GLU A 20 9.15 16.98 2.03
C GLU A 20 9.26 15.68 1.26
N GLY A 21 10.09 15.69 0.23
CA GLY A 21 10.48 14.46 -0.48
C GLY A 21 11.05 13.44 0.52
N PRO A 22 11.16 12.16 0.12
CA PRO A 22 11.83 11.18 0.96
C PRO A 22 13.23 11.73 1.23
N GLY A 23 13.57 11.95 2.50
CA GLY A 23 14.91 12.35 2.87
C GLY A 23 15.95 11.36 2.32
N GLU A 24 17.24 11.68 2.37
CA GLU A 24 18.31 10.83 1.80
C GLU A 24 18.19 9.33 2.20
N ALA A 25 17.72 9.05 3.42
CA ALA A 25 17.50 7.69 3.89
C ALA A 25 16.38 6.97 3.13
N GLY A 26 15.27 7.66 2.86
CA GLY A 26 14.16 7.13 2.09
C GLY A 26 14.53 6.88 0.63
N ALA A 27 15.22 7.83 0.00
CA ALA A 27 15.70 7.70 -1.38
C ALA A 27 16.69 6.53 -1.53
N ARG A 28 17.59 6.34 -0.56
CA ARG A 28 18.53 5.21 -0.54
C ARG A 28 17.80 3.88 -0.40
N TRP A 29 16.85 3.81 0.51
CA TRP A 29 16.06 2.60 0.72
C TRP A 29 15.25 2.23 -0.53
N ASP A 30 14.60 3.19 -1.18
CA ASP A 30 13.89 2.95 -2.44
C ASP A 30 14.83 2.45 -3.54
N ALA A 31 15.99 3.07 -3.69
CA ALA A 31 17.01 2.61 -4.67
C ALA A 31 17.45 1.17 -4.42
N GLU A 32 17.62 0.77 -3.15
CA GLU A 32 17.94 -0.62 -2.77
C GLU A 32 16.79 -1.57 -3.10
N LEU A 33 15.54 -1.17 -2.81
CA LEU A 33 14.35 -1.96 -3.14
C LEU A 33 14.24 -2.20 -4.64
N ARG A 34 14.37 -1.14 -5.45
CA ARG A 34 14.37 -1.23 -6.92
C ARG A 34 15.54 -2.07 -7.44
N ALA A 35 16.72 -2.01 -6.79
CA ALA A 35 17.85 -2.85 -7.17
C ALA A 35 17.58 -4.35 -6.90
N ARG A 36 16.81 -4.69 -5.88
CA ARG A 36 16.38 -6.06 -5.61
C ARG A 36 15.35 -6.55 -6.63
N GLU A 37 14.37 -5.73 -6.95
CA GLU A 37 13.35 -6.05 -7.95
C GLU A 37 13.96 -6.36 -9.31
N ARG A 38 15.00 -5.62 -9.72
CA ARG A 38 15.73 -5.91 -10.97
C ARG A 38 16.42 -7.28 -10.99
N ARG A 39 16.56 -7.95 -9.85
CA ARG A 39 17.13 -9.30 -9.75
C ARG A 39 16.07 -10.40 -9.74
N LEU A 40 14.79 -10.03 -9.64
CA LEU A 40 13.72 -11.01 -9.71
C LEU A 40 13.71 -11.65 -11.10
N SER A 41 13.53 -12.96 -11.12
CA SER A 41 13.45 -13.67 -12.39
C SER A 41 12.11 -13.37 -13.09
N PRO A 42 12.11 -12.94 -14.35
CA PRO A 42 10.85 -12.81 -15.09
C PRO A 42 10.06 -14.12 -15.17
N ALA A 43 10.73 -15.27 -15.11
CA ALA A 43 10.09 -16.58 -15.09
C ALA A 43 9.37 -16.90 -13.77
N ALA A 44 9.66 -16.15 -12.71
CA ALA A 44 8.99 -16.28 -11.42
C ALA A 44 7.70 -15.44 -11.33
N ALA A 45 7.43 -14.56 -12.29
CA ALA A 45 6.22 -13.74 -12.30
C ALA A 45 4.96 -14.63 -12.29
N LEU A 46 4.01 -14.29 -11.43
CA LEU A 46 2.69 -14.93 -11.42
C LEU A 46 1.89 -14.47 -12.65
N PRO A 47 1.03 -15.35 -13.20
CA PRO A 47 0.15 -14.94 -14.29
C PRO A 47 -0.84 -13.88 -13.80
N ALA A 48 -1.03 -12.84 -14.61
CA ALA A 48 -2.08 -11.87 -14.36
C ALA A 48 -3.45 -12.50 -14.67
N HIS A 49 -4.42 -12.31 -13.80
CA HIS A 49 -5.80 -12.69 -14.04
C HIS A 49 -6.52 -11.51 -14.72
N GLY A 50 -6.33 -11.34 -16.00
CA GLY A 50 -7.03 -10.29 -16.77
C GLY A 50 -8.54 -10.56 -16.81
N GLY A 51 -9.27 -9.84 -16.03
CA GLY A 51 -10.67 -9.41 -16.01
C GLY A 51 -11.82 -10.22 -16.62
N ALA A 52 -11.63 -11.42 -17.15
CA ALA A 52 -12.69 -12.14 -17.89
C ALA A 52 -12.95 -13.59 -17.46
N ASP A 53 -12.03 -14.26 -16.75
CA ASP A 53 -12.25 -15.65 -16.33
C ASP A 53 -12.78 -15.73 -14.89
N VAL A 54 -14.10 -15.79 -14.78
CA VAL A 54 -14.88 -15.87 -13.53
C VAL A 54 -14.80 -17.25 -12.86
N LEU A 55 -14.00 -18.16 -13.36
CA LEU A 55 -13.87 -19.51 -12.82
C LEU A 55 -12.66 -19.59 -11.87
N GLY A 56 -12.86 -19.14 -10.62
CA GLY A 56 -11.88 -19.31 -9.56
C GLY A 56 -11.51 -18.04 -8.80
N ARG A 57 -12.41 -17.06 -8.77
CA ARG A 57 -12.20 -15.85 -7.95
C ARG A 57 -11.92 -16.23 -6.51
N ALA A 58 -10.77 -15.79 -5.96
CA ALA A 58 -10.49 -16.00 -4.57
C ALA A 58 -11.60 -15.37 -3.70
N ALA A 59 -11.92 -16.01 -2.59
CA ALA A 59 -12.91 -15.45 -1.68
C ALA A 59 -12.39 -14.13 -1.12
N VAL A 60 -13.19 -13.08 -1.25
CA VAL A 60 -12.89 -11.79 -0.63
C VAL A 60 -12.95 -11.97 0.89
N PRO A 61 -11.90 -11.58 1.62
CA PRO A 61 -11.90 -11.74 3.08
C PRO A 61 -12.92 -10.81 3.74
N GLU A 62 -13.39 -11.21 4.93
CA GLU A 62 -14.33 -10.44 5.73
C GLU A 62 -13.63 -9.62 6.81
N VAL A 63 -14.29 -8.55 7.30
CA VAL A 63 -13.78 -7.76 8.41
C VAL A 63 -13.59 -8.66 9.64
N GLY A 64 -12.39 -8.64 10.22
CA GLY A 64 -11.99 -9.50 11.33
C GLY A 64 -11.15 -10.70 10.91
N ASP A 65 -11.12 -11.07 9.65
CA ASP A 65 -10.25 -12.13 9.15
C ASP A 65 -8.79 -11.80 9.36
N ARG A 66 -7.96 -12.82 9.57
CA ARG A 66 -6.54 -12.68 9.82
C ARG A 66 -5.71 -13.40 8.79
N ARG A 67 -4.64 -12.72 8.34
CA ARG A 67 -3.64 -13.27 7.42
C ARG A 67 -2.24 -12.98 7.94
N GLN A 68 -1.31 -13.89 7.64
CA GLN A 68 0.12 -13.66 7.84
C GLN A 68 0.75 -13.12 6.57
N PHE A 69 1.61 -12.12 6.73
CA PHE A 69 2.34 -11.48 5.65
C PHE A 69 3.84 -11.52 5.89
N TRP A 70 4.60 -11.63 4.82
CA TRP A 70 6.01 -11.35 4.80
C TRP A 70 6.22 -9.88 4.48
N VAL A 71 6.93 -9.17 5.33
CA VAL A 71 7.21 -7.73 5.13
C VAL A 71 8.72 -7.52 5.20
N ILE A 72 9.28 -6.88 4.17
CA ILE A 72 10.69 -6.48 4.22
C ILE A 72 10.87 -5.41 5.30
N ASN A 73 11.89 -5.54 6.13
CA ASN A 73 12.15 -4.64 7.24
C ASN A 73 13.37 -3.75 7.00
N LYS A 74 13.66 -2.84 7.93
CA LYS A 74 14.79 -1.90 7.89
C LYS A 74 16.16 -2.55 7.70
N ASP A 75 16.31 -3.81 8.11
CA ASP A 75 17.57 -4.58 7.99
C ASP A 75 17.62 -5.38 6.68
N ASN A 76 16.71 -5.07 5.75
CA ASN A 76 16.60 -5.79 4.49
C ASN A 76 16.31 -7.30 4.62
N ARG A 77 15.66 -7.70 5.71
CA ARG A 77 15.21 -9.07 5.99
C ARG A 77 13.70 -9.11 5.96
N PHE A 78 13.13 -10.31 5.91
CA PHE A 78 11.69 -10.50 6.00
C PHE A 78 11.25 -10.76 7.44
N SER A 79 10.26 -9.99 7.88
CA SER A 79 9.52 -10.21 9.11
C SER A 79 8.16 -10.84 8.79
N ARG A 80 7.70 -11.77 9.62
CA ARG A 80 6.30 -12.24 9.57
C ARG A 80 5.45 -11.36 10.46
N VAL A 81 4.38 -10.83 9.90
CA VAL A 81 3.38 -10.06 10.64
C VAL A 81 2.01 -10.74 10.51
N THR A 82 1.22 -10.70 11.58
CA THR A 82 -0.18 -11.11 11.53
C THR A 82 -1.03 -9.85 11.50
N ALA A 83 -1.85 -9.71 10.47
CA ALA A 83 -2.74 -8.57 10.32
C ALA A 83 -4.19 -9.02 10.20
N GLU A 84 -5.09 -8.13 10.61
CA GLU A 84 -6.54 -8.33 10.64
C GLU A 84 -7.22 -7.35 9.67
N VAL A 85 -8.21 -7.83 8.92
CA VAL A 85 -9.02 -7.00 8.03
C VAL A 85 -9.80 -5.99 8.85
N LYS A 86 -9.62 -4.71 8.55
CA LYS A 86 -10.32 -3.60 9.19
C LYS A 86 -11.41 -3.00 8.31
N TYR A 87 -11.26 -3.12 7.00
CA TYR A 87 -12.25 -2.64 6.03
C TYR A 87 -12.07 -3.35 4.69
N VAL A 88 -13.16 -3.59 4.01
CA VAL A 88 -13.19 -4.11 2.63
C VAL A 88 -13.97 -3.11 1.80
N SER A 89 -13.34 -2.58 0.76
CA SER A 89 -13.95 -1.69 -0.20
C SER A 89 -14.17 -2.38 -1.56
N GLU A 90 -14.60 -1.65 -2.54
CA GLU A 90 -14.77 -2.21 -3.89
C GLU A 90 -13.43 -2.61 -4.53
N ARG A 91 -12.38 -1.80 -4.30
CA ARG A 91 -11.07 -1.92 -4.93
C ARG A 91 -9.93 -2.30 -3.97
N ALA A 92 -10.18 -2.32 -2.66
CA ALA A 92 -9.14 -2.62 -1.69
C ALA A 92 -9.62 -3.46 -0.50
N VAL A 93 -8.64 -4.14 0.12
CA VAL A 93 -8.77 -4.78 1.43
C VAL A 93 -7.77 -4.14 2.37
N LEU A 94 -8.22 -3.49 3.41
CA LEU A 94 -7.40 -2.77 4.38
C LEU A 94 -7.11 -3.66 5.57
N TYR A 95 -5.85 -4.07 5.70
CA TYR A 95 -5.34 -4.87 6.83
C TYR A 95 -4.57 -4.00 7.81
N GLN A 96 -4.67 -4.30 9.09
CA GLN A 96 -3.83 -3.71 10.13
C GLN A 96 -3.07 -4.79 10.90
N ASP A 97 -1.75 -4.64 10.99
CA ASP A 97 -0.88 -5.46 11.84
C ASP A 97 -1.35 -5.40 13.29
N LEU A 98 -1.46 -6.55 13.95
CA LEU A 98 -1.90 -6.65 15.34
C LEU A 98 -0.97 -5.95 16.33
N ARG A 99 0.26 -5.60 15.91
CA ARG A 99 1.21 -4.83 16.71
C ARG A 99 1.01 -3.31 16.61
N ALA A 100 0.06 -2.86 15.76
CA ALA A 100 -0.19 -1.41 15.63
C ALA A 100 -0.49 -0.77 16.99
N PRO A 101 0.06 0.42 17.28
CA PRO A 101 -0.15 1.10 18.54
C PRO A 101 -1.62 1.39 18.82
N ALA A 102 -2.00 1.37 20.08
CA ALA A 102 -3.33 1.83 20.49
C ALA A 102 -3.50 3.34 20.20
N GLY A 103 -4.73 3.77 19.93
CA GLY A 103 -5.04 5.15 19.58
C GLY A 103 -4.68 5.55 18.15
N GLY A 104 -4.45 4.55 17.27
CA GLY A 104 -4.26 4.74 15.84
C GLY A 104 -5.57 4.98 15.08
N PHE A 105 -5.71 4.32 13.92
CA PHE A 105 -6.91 4.44 13.09
C PHE A 105 -8.16 3.90 13.78
N SER A 106 -9.25 4.64 13.69
CA SER A 106 -10.61 4.20 14.03
C SER A 106 -11.25 3.44 12.85
N ALA A 107 -12.37 2.78 13.09
CA ALA A 107 -13.16 2.16 12.01
C ALA A 107 -13.64 3.21 10.98
N ALA A 108 -13.92 4.43 11.42
CA ALA A 108 -14.30 5.52 10.52
C ALA A 108 -13.14 5.95 9.62
N ASP A 109 -11.90 5.95 10.13
CA ASP A 109 -10.71 6.26 9.34
C ASP A 109 -10.48 5.20 8.26
N PHE A 110 -10.58 3.92 8.59
CA PHE A 110 -10.49 2.83 7.60
C PHE A 110 -11.57 2.93 6.53
N ALA A 111 -12.80 3.23 6.91
CA ALA A 111 -13.87 3.42 5.94
C ALA A 111 -13.64 4.66 5.05
N ALA A 112 -13.06 5.73 5.59
CA ALA A 112 -12.70 6.92 4.80
C ALA A 112 -11.56 6.61 3.82
N LEU A 113 -10.52 5.90 4.27
CA LEU A 113 -9.39 5.47 3.44
C LEU A 113 -9.85 4.57 2.29
N GLY A 114 -10.71 3.58 2.57
CA GLY A 114 -11.22 2.68 1.53
C GLY A 114 -12.02 3.42 0.46
N ARG A 115 -12.91 4.33 0.86
CA ARG A 115 -13.65 5.15 -0.10
C ARG A 115 -12.76 6.08 -0.92
N MET A 116 -11.77 6.69 -0.28
CA MET A 116 -10.81 7.56 -0.97
C MET A 116 -9.96 6.77 -1.96
N PHE A 117 -9.60 5.53 -1.63
CA PHE A 117 -8.89 4.65 -2.54
C PHE A 117 -9.76 4.26 -3.73
N ASP A 118 -11.03 3.89 -3.52
CA ASP A 118 -11.95 3.51 -4.59
C ASP A 118 -12.21 4.67 -5.56
N ASP A 119 -12.34 5.90 -5.02
CA ASP A 119 -12.60 7.14 -5.78
C ASP A 119 -11.96 8.34 -5.05
N PRO A 120 -10.99 9.07 -5.62
CA PRO A 120 -10.53 9.02 -7.02
C PRO A 120 -9.20 8.26 -7.26
N ILE A 121 -8.55 7.70 -6.20
CA ILE A 121 -7.15 7.25 -6.29
C ILE A 121 -7.00 6.11 -7.30
N TYR A 122 -7.84 5.09 -7.22
CA TYR A 122 -7.74 3.91 -8.08
C TYR A 122 -7.78 4.28 -9.56
N ASP A 123 -8.73 5.11 -9.96
CA ASP A 123 -8.89 5.50 -11.37
C ASP A 123 -7.71 6.33 -11.88
N VAL A 124 -7.16 7.21 -11.04
CA VAL A 124 -5.96 8.01 -11.38
C VAL A 124 -4.74 7.10 -11.57
N VAL A 125 -4.54 6.15 -10.66
CA VAL A 125 -3.40 5.21 -10.71
C VAL A 125 -3.53 4.27 -11.92
N VAL A 126 -4.71 3.70 -12.14
CA VAL A 126 -4.95 2.82 -13.30
C VAL A 126 -4.83 3.59 -14.61
N GLY A 127 -5.31 4.82 -14.67
CA GLY A 127 -5.15 5.68 -15.85
C GLY A 127 -3.70 6.01 -16.18
N ALA A 128 -2.83 6.11 -15.17
CA ALA A 128 -1.42 6.43 -15.34
C ALA A 128 -0.52 5.21 -15.58
N PHE A 129 -0.81 4.07 -14.94
CA PHE A 129 0.09 2.91 -14.88
C PHE A 129 -0.53 1.62 -15.44
N GLY A 130 -1.80 1.63 -15.78
CA GLY A 130 -2.55 0.43 -16.20
C GLY A 130 -3.21 -0.30 -15.04
N ALA A 131 -4.06 -1.28 -15.39
CA ALA A 131 -4.75 -2.10 -14.39
C ALA A 131 -3.77 -2.99 -13.60
N PRO A 132 -4.04 -3.26 -12.31
CA PRO A 132 -3.27 -4.21 -11.53
C PRO A 132 -3.34 -5.62 -12.16
N SER A 133 -2.35 -6.44 -11.85
CA SER A 133 -2.21 -7.80 -12.40
C SER A 133 -3.23 -8.79 -11.82
N ASP A 134 -3.79 -8.50 -10.65
CA ASP A 134 -4.78 -9.35 -9.95
C ASP A 134 -4.30 -10.82 -9.83
N VAL A 135 -3.06 -10.99 -9.32
CA VAL A 135 -2.41 -12.31 -9.27
C VAL A 135 -3.09 -13.28 -8.32
N ASP A 136 -3.85 -12.81 -7.32
CA ASP A 136 -4.63 -13.63 -6.41
C ASP A 136 -6.11 -13.77 -6.84
N GLY A 137 -6.54 -13.05 -7.85
CA GLY A 137 -7.85 -13.21 -8.48
C GLY A 137 -9.02 -12.67 -7.65
N ASP A 138 -8.78 -11.79 -6.68
CA ASP A 138 -9.85 -11.22 -5.85
C ASP A 138 -10.36 -9.84 -6.34
N GLY A 139 -9.66 -9.25 -7.31
CA GLY A 139 -9.97 -7.96 -7.94
C GLY A 139 -9.68 -6.76 -7.04
N ARG A 140 -8.86 -6.93 -5.99
CA ARG A 140 -8.58 -5.89 -4.99
C ARG A 140 -7.09 -5.75 -4.72
N ILE A 141 -6.72 -4.57 -4.26
CA ILE A 141 -5.37 -4.30 -3.78
C ILE A 141 -5.39 -4.38 -2.25
N ILE A 142 -4.44 -5.10 -1.68
CA ILE A 142 -4.24 -5.11 -0.23
C ILE A 142 -3.49 -3.86 0.18
N ILE A 143 -4.03 -3.12 1.15
CA ILE A 143 -3.31 -2.05 1.85
C ILE A 143 -2.99 -2.57 3.25
N LEU A 144 -1.72 -2.86 3.50
CA LEU A 144 -1.25 -3.40 4.77
C LEU A 144 -0.62 -2.30 5.63
N PHE A 145 -1.31 -1.90 6.67
CA PHE A 145 -0.82 -0.96 7.68
C PHE A 145 0.00 -1.71 8.73
N THR A 146 1.31 -1.45 8.80
CA THR A 146 2.21 -2.18 9.71
C THR A 146 3.29 -1.28 10.32
N PRO A 147 3.59 -1.44 11.62
CA PRO A 147 4.70 -0.73 12.28
C PRO A 147 6.06 -1.04 11.67
N VAL A 148 6.21 -2.12 10.89
CA VAL A 148 7.47 -2.42 10.19
C VAL A 148 7.87 -1.27 9.28
N VAL A 149 6.91 -0.59 8.65
CA VAL A 149 7.18 0.60 7.83
C VAL A 149 7.64 1.79 8.70
N ASN A 150 7.02 1.98 9.88
CA ASN A 150 7.46 3.03 10.81
C ASN A 150 8.92 2.86 11.23
N GLU A 151 9.32 1.61 11.52
CA GLU A 151 10.69 1.25 11.94
C GLU A 151 11.75 1.53 10.87
N MET A 152 11.36 1.68 9.60
CA MET A 152 12.28 2.01 8.51
C MET A 152 12.80 3.45 8.59
N THR A 153 12.11 4.30 9.34
CA THR A 153 12.50 5.71 9.53
C THR A 153 12.90 5.94 10.98
N PRO A 154 14.20 6.02 11.30
CA PRO A 154 14.67 6.35 12.64
C PRO A 154 14.13 7.69 13.13
N SER A 155 13.95 7.83 14.44
CA SER A 155 13.58 9.11 15.05
C SER A 155 14.62 10.19 14.73
N GLY A 156 14.15 11.39 14.37
CA GLY A 156 15.02 12.51 13.99
C GLY A 156 15.56 12.48 12.57
N SER A 157 15.09 11.53 11.73
CA SER A 157 15.40 11.54 10.30
C SER A 157 14.76 12.72 9.58
N ASP A 158 15.46 13.22 8.56
CA ASP A 158 14.91 14.17 7.61
C ASP A 158 14.04 13.40 6.60
N GLY A 159 12.73 13.57 6.71
CA GLY A 159 11.74 12.81 5.95
C GLY A 159 11.42 11.43 6.53
N PHE A 160 10.50 10.72 5.89
CA PHE A 160 10.07 9.38 6.30
C PHE A 160 9.54 8.56 5.14
N ILE A 161 9.53 7.24 5.32
CA ILE A 161 8.92 6.29 4.39
C ILE A 161 7.45 6.15 4.76
N ALA A 162 6.54 6.68 3.92
CA ALA A 162 5.11 6.58 4.12
C ALA A 162 4.57 5.19 3.76
N GLY A 163 5.14 4.59 2.72
CA GLY A 163 4.75 3.29 2.22
C GLY A 163 5.53 2.90 0.98
N PHE A 164 5.31 1.71 0.50
CA PHE A 164 5.93 1.18 -0.70
C PHE A 164 5.15 0.01 -1.28
N PHE A 165 5.39 -0.26 -2.54
CA PHE A 165 5.02 -1.49 -3.23
C PHE A 165 6.28 -2.32 -3.47
N TYR A 166 6.19 -3.65 -3.37
CA TYR A 166 7.31 -4.54 -3.61
C TYR A 166 6.96 -5.62 -4.64
N GLY A 167 7.55 -5.53 -5.81
CA GLY A 167 7.30 -6.44 -6.93
C GLY A 167 7.55 -7.92 -6.65
N LEU A 168 8.27 -8.28 -5.57
CA LEU A 168 8.40 -9.67 -5.12
C LEU A 168 7.05 -10.33 -4.90
N ASP A 169 6.06 -9.58 -4.41
CA ASP A 169 4.74 -10.11 -4.09
C ASP A 169 3.95 -10.57 -5.33
N LEU A 170 4.39 -10.18 -6.51
CA LEU A 170 3.83 -10.64 -7.78
C LEU A 170 4.56 -11.86 -8.36
N THR A 171 5.31 -12.59 -7.55
CA THR A 171 6.15 -13.71 -8.01
C THR A 171 5.90 -14.99 -7.23
N THR A 172 6.44 -16.10 -7.72
CA THR A 172 6.47 -17.39 -7.02
C THR A 172 7.65 -17.53 -6.06
N GLU A 173 8.49 -16.50 -5.93
CA GLU A 173 9.67 -16.51 -5.06
C GLU A 173 9.31 -16.73 -3.59
N SER A 174 10.28 -17.20 -2.81
CA SER A 174 10.12 -17.34 -1.36
C SER A 174 9.89 -15.96 -0.71
N ASN A 175 9.04 -15.92 0.32
CA ASN A 175 8.58 -14.72 1.00
C ASN A 175 7.69 -13.77 0.14
N SER A 176 7.27 -14.18 -1.04
CA SER A 176 6.19 -13.53 -1.76
C SER A 176 4.85 -13.76 -1.05
N ASN A 177 4.04 -12.74 -0.95
CA ASN A 177 2.67 -12.84 -0.45
C ASN A 177 1.67 -13.22 -1.54
N ARG A 178 2.08 -13.21 -2.80
CA ARG A 178 1.30 -13.55 -3.99
C ARG A 178 0.00 -12.75 -4.10
N SER A 179 0.11 -11.44 -3.93
CA SER A 179 -1.01 -10.49 -3.99
C SER A 179 -0.47 -9.11 -4.33
N GLU A 180 -1.30 -8.22 -4.83
CA GLU A 180 -1.02 -6.81 -4.98
C GLU A 180 -1.07 -6.13 -3.62
N ILE A 181 0.10 -5.76 -3.06
CA ILE A 181 0.18 -5.20 -1.70
C ILE A 181 0.88 -3.85 -1.71
N PHE A 182 0.20 -2.85 -1.17
CA PHE A 182 0.81 -1.60 -0.74
C PHE A 182 1.03 -1.64 0.77
N TYR A 183 2.29 -1.53 1.17
CA TYR A 183 2.69 -1.47 2.58
C TYR A 183 2.67 -0.03 3.05
N SER A 184 1.99 0.24 4.14
CA SER A 184 1.88 1.58 4.71
C SER A 184 2.21 1.60 6.18
N LEU A 185 2.71 2.75 6.64
CA LEU A 185 2.94 3.01 8.05
C LEU A 185 1.62 3.08 8.82
N VAL A 186 1.69 2.93 10.14
CA VAL A 186 0.56 3.12 11.05
C VAL A 186 0.69 4.43 11.83
N PRO A 187 -0.41 5.03 12.30
CA PRO A 187 -0.32 6.07 13.32
C PRO A 187 0.42 5.55 14.55
N ASP A 188 1.37 6.34 15.02
CA ASP A 188 2.19 6.05 16.21
C ASP A 188 2.31 7.32 17.07
N PRO A 189 1.24 7.70 17.79
CA PRO A 189 1.21 8.96 18.52
C PRO A 189 2.23 9.03 19.65
N ASN A 190 2.72 7.89 20.11
CA ASN A 190 3.70 7.79 21.18
C ASN A 190 5.14 7.61 20.70
N GLY A 191 5.36 7.35 19.40
CA GLY A 191 6.67 7.08 18.83
C GLY A 191 7.27 5.74 19.28
N GLN A 192 6.42 4.71 19.38
CA GLN A 192 6.84 3.38 19.84
C GLN A 192 7.70 2.67 18.79
N PHE A 193 7.47 2.94 17.50
CA PHE A 193 8.12 2.28 16.36
C PHE A 193 8.94 3.26 15.49
N GLY A 194 9.26 4.43 16.01
CA GLY A 194 10.03 5.43 15.27
C GLY A 194 9.68 6.85 15.70
N GLY A 195 9.61 7.78 14.76
CA GLY A 195 9.13 9.14 15.04
C GLY A 195 7.63 9.16 15.33
N ARG A 196 7.17 10.05 16.20
CA ARG A 196 5.74 10.23 16.47
C ARG A 196 4.99 10.53 15.17
N ARG A 197 3.85 9.88 14.97
CA ARG A 197 2.94 10.06 13.84
C ARG A 197 1.51 10.10 14.33
N ALA A 198 0.88 11.25 14.31
CA ALA A 198 -0.54 11.35 14.57
C ALA A 198 -1.34 10.74 13.41
N THR A 199 -2.58 10.33 13.66
CA THR A 199 -3.48 9.81 12.61
C THR A 199 -3.62 10.81 11.46
N SER A 200 -3.76 12.11 11.77
CA SER A 200 -3.84 13.16 10.76
C SER A 200 -2.61 13.26 9.86
N ASP A 201 -1.43 12.95 10.38
CA ASP A 201 -0.18 13.00 9.60
C ASP A 201 -0.12 11.83 8.62
N VAL A 202 -0.55 10.66 9.08
CA VAL A 202 -0.62 9.46 8.22
C VAL A 202 -1.67 9.65 7.11
N LEU A 203 -2.85 10.14 7.44
CA LEU A 203 -3.91 10.39 6.46
C LEU A 203 -3.54 11.43 5.38
N ARG A 204 -2.60 12.34 5.66
CA ARG A 204 -2.13 13.33 4.70
C ARG A 204 -1.16 12.77 3.66
N VAL A 205 -0.47 11.69 3.98
CA VAL A 205 0.58 11.11 3.11
C VAL A 205 0.13 9.82 2.44
N MET A 206 -1.08 9.37 2.73
CA MET A 206 -1.71 8.30 1.97
C MET A 206 -2.05 8.81 0.58
N PRO A 207 -1.69 8.07 -0.47
CA PRO A 207 -2.01 8.44 -1.84
C PRO A 207 -3.51 8.49 -2.08
#